data_75946d7b4083278a30aa2b83b9045704
#
_entry.id   75946d7b4083278a30aa2b83b9045704
#
_cell.length_a   1.000
_cell.length_b   1.000
_cell.length_c   1.000
_cell.angle_alpha   90.00
_cell.angle_beta   90.00
_cell.angle_gamma   90.00
#
_symmetry.space_group_name_H-M   'P 1'
#
loop_
_entity.id
_entity.type
_entity.pdbx_description
1 polymer ?
#
loop_
_entity_poly.entity_id
_entity_poly.type
_entity_poly.pdbx_seq_one_letter_code
_entity_poly.pdbx_strand_id
1 'polypeptide(L)'
;MSVAVMSKTGMRLMPTSEYRARKLLKSKKATVYRYNPFTIQLTERETGDVQTVELCMDTGYLHIGTSVKSEKHEYLGVQIDTLTDEKQKHDACRMYRRQRRSRKRYRQSRFNNRKRSDGWIAPSLEHKKDIHIQTISRICNAMPITNITLEMGNFDTQVLKALEENRPLPQG
;
A
#
# COMPACT_ATOMS: atom_id res chain seq x y z
N MET A 1 1.94 -17.24 -9.47
CA MET A 1 1.08 -16.42 -8.57
C MET A 1 -0.17 -17.19 -8.18
N SER A 2 -0.72 -16.92 -7.00
CA SER A 2 -1.97 -17.54 -6.60
C SER A 2 -3.15 -16.61 -6.94
N VAL A 3 -4.31 -17.21 -7.20
CA VAL A 3 -5.55 -16.50 -7.53
C VAL A 3 -6.45 -16.49 -6.31
N ALA A 4 -6.94 -15.31 -5.92
CA ALA A 4 -7.88 -15.17 -4.82
C ALA A 4 -9.26 -15.78 -5.19
N VAL A 5 -9.91 -16.40 -4.21
CA VAL A 5 -11.16 -17.11 -4.41
C VAL A 5 -12.21 -16.63 -3.41
N MET A 6 -13.41 -16.38 -3.90
CA MET A 6 -14.58 -16.09 -3.08
C MET A 6 -15.64 -17.18 -3.26
N SER A 7 -16.39 -17.44 -2.21
CA SER A 7 -17.58 -18.30 -2.30
C SER A 7 -18.73 -17.58 -3.01
N LYS A 8 -19.82 -18.31 -3.30
CA LYS A 8 -21.06 -17.73 -3.82
C LYS A 8 -21.64 -16.65 -2.90
N THR A 9 -21.50 -16.81 -1.60
CA THR A 9 -21.99 -15.89 -0.56
C THR A 9 -21.05 -14.70 -0.29
N GLY A 10 -19.88 -14.64 -0.99
CA GLY A 10 -18.90 -13.57 -0.78
C GLY A 10 -17.88 -13.84 0.33
N MET A 11 -17.87 -15.04 0.93
CA MET A 11 -16.84 -15.43 1.89
C MET A 11 -15.50 -15.62 1.18
N ARG A 12 -14.42 -15.13 1.77
CA ARG A 12 -13.06 -15.29 1.24
C ARG A 12 -12.57 -16.69 1.54
N LEU A 13 -12.11 -17.38 0.51
CA LEU A 13 -11.60 -18.75 0.59
C LEU A 13 -10.09 -18.77 0.35
N MET A 14 -9.46 -19.92 0.61
CA MET A 14 -8.04 -20.10 0.36
C MET A 14 -7.70 -19.86 -1.11
N PRO A 15 -6.62 -19.13 -1.41
CA PRO A 15 -6.17 -18.91 -2.77
C PRO A 15 -5.88 -20.22 -3.50
N THR A 16 -6.03 -20.20 -4.81
CA THR A 16 -5.81 -21.37 -5.67
C THR A 16 -4.75 -21.10 -6.73
N SER A 17 -4.21 -22.16 -7.34
CA SER A 17 -3.26 -22.03 -8.45
C SER A 17 -3.95 -21.47 -9.71
N GLU A 18 -3.18 -20.77 -10.55
CA GLU A 18 -3.68 -20.24 -11.82
C GLU A 18 -4.27 -21.32 -12.73
N TYR A 19 -3.66 -22.49 -12.75
CA TYR A 19 -4.16 -23.62 -13.53
C TYR A 19 -5.57 -24.03 -13.09
N ARG A 20 -5.78 -24.18 -11.79
CA ARG A 20 -7.08 -24.55 -11.22
C ARG A 20 -8.11 -23.44 -11.45
N ALA A 21 -7.72 -22.18 -11.32
CA ALA A 21 -8.60 -21.05 -11.60
C ALA A 21 -9.08 -21.04 -13.05
N ARG A 22 -8.14 -21.22 -14.04
CA ARG A 22 -8.50 -21.33 -15.47
C ARG A 22 -9.48 -22.50 -15.72
N LYS A 23 -9.26 -23.65 -15.09
CA LYS A 23 -10.14 -24.81 -15.22
C LYS A 23 -11.54 -24.52 -14.69
N LEU A 24 -11.65 -23.84 -13.52
CA LEU A 24 -12.93 -23.44 -12.92
C LEU A 24 -13.69 -22.44 -13.82
N LEU A 25 -12.99 -21.46 -14.37
CA LEU A 25 -13.58 -20.46 -15.29
C LEU A 25 -14.06 -21.14 -16.58
N LYS A 26 -13.24 -22.02 -17.17
CA LYS A 26 -13.60 -22.75 -18.41
C LYS A 26 -14.81 -23.68 -18.20
N SER A 27 -14.93 -24.30 -17.04
CA SER A 27 -16.08 -25.18 -16.70
C SER A 27 -17.32 -24.40 -16.20
N LYS A 28 -17.28 -23.05 -16.22
CA LYS A 28 -18.36 -22.18 -15.71
C LYS A 28 -18.70 -22.39 -14.22
N LYS A 29 -17.80 -23.01 -13.45
CA LYS A 29 -17.92 -23.18 -12.00
C LYS A 29 -17.43 -21.99 -11.20
N ALA A 30 -16.85 -20.99 -11.86
CA ALA A 30 -16.46 -19.71 -11.30
C ALA A 30 -16.65 -18.61 -12.33
N THR A 31 -16.80 -17.37 -11.83
CA THR A 31 -16.84 -16.13 -12.61
C THR A 31 -15.73 -15.19 -12.13
N VAL A 32 -15.31 -14.26 -12.99
CA VAL A 32 -14.34 -13.22 -12.58
C VAL A 32 -15.07 -12.20 -11.73
N TYR A 33 -14.63 -12.03 -10.49
CA TYR A 33 -15.19 -11.03 -9.57
C TYR A 33 -14.45 -9.71 -9.64
N ARG A 34 -13.10 -9.76 -9.65
CA ARG A 34 -12.23 -8.57 -9.67
C ARG A 34 -10.93 -8.87 -10.42
N TYR A 35 -10.38 -7.85 -11.08
CA TYR A 35 -9.11 -7.97 -11.82
C TYR A 35 -7.88 -7.60 -10.99
N ASN A 36 -8.01 -6.72 -10.00
CA ASN A 36 -6.88 -6.30 -9.17
C ASN A 36 -7.26 -6.21 -7.67
N PRO A 37 -6.74 -7.10 -6.81
CA PRO A 37 -6.08 -8.38 -7.16
C PRO A 37 -7.02 -9.33 -7.89
N PHE A 38 -6.46 -10.19 -8.77
CA PHE A 38 -7.29 -11.09 -9.56
C PHE A 38 -8.01 -12.08 -8.66
N THR A 39 -9.34 -12.00 -8.68
CA THR A 39 -10.23 -12.73 -7.78
C THR A 39 -11.34 -13.40 -8.59
N ILE A 40 -11.57 -14.68 -8.34
CA ILE A 40 -12.68 -15.43 -8.91
C ILE A 40 -13.73 -15.73 -7.85
N GLN A 41 -15.00 -15.76 -8.24
CA GLN A 41 -16.11 -16.16 -7.39
C GLN A 41 -16.66 -17.49 -7.85
N LEU A 42 -16.81 -18.43 -6.91
CA LEU A 42 -17.41 -19.74 -7.16
C LEU A 42 -18.93 -19.63 -7.28
N THR A 43 -19.52 -20.38 -8.22
CA THR A 43 -20.97 -20.33 -8.50
C THR A 43 -21.78 -21.25 -7.57
N GLU A 44 -21.20 -22.35 -7.10
CA GLU A 44 -21.93 -23.39 -6.35
C GLU A 44 -21.54 -23.44 -4.87
N ARG A 45 -20.26 -23.20 -4.56
CA ARG A 45 -19.71 -23.37 -3.21
C ARG A 45 -20.00 -22.19 -2.30
N GLU A 46 -20.62 -22.39 -1.18
CA GLU A 46 -21.00 -21.36 -0.21
C GLU A 46 -19.98 -21.20 0.91
N THR A 47 -19.37 -22.30 1.38
CA THR A 47 -18.39 -22.27 2.49
C THR A 47 -17.15 -23.07 2.14
N GLY A 48 -16.10 -22.97 2.96
CA GLY A 48 -14.88 -23.75 2.83
C GLY A 48 -13.96 -23.56 4.02
N ASP A 49 -13.10 -24.54 4.27
CA ASP A 49 -12.10 -24.47 5.32
C ASP A 49 -11.02 -23.44 4.95
N VAL A 50 -10.65 -22.63 5.93
CA VAL A 50 -9.65 -21.58 5.79
C VAL A 50 -8.53 -21.83 6.80
N GLN A 51 -7.30 -21.85 6.32
CA GLN A 51 -6.10 -21.90 7.17
C GLN A 51 -5.77 -20.50 7.71
N THR A 52 -4.95 -20.45 8.74
CA THR A 52 -4.37 -19.18 9.20
C THR A 52 -3.48 -18.58 8.10
N VAL A 53 -3.79 -17.36 7.70
CA VAL A 53 -3.06 -16.60 6.68
C VAL A 53 -2.61 -15.27 7.25
N GLU A 54 -1.34 -14.99 7.11
CA GLU A 54 -0.71 -13.76 7.58
C GLU A 54 -0.39 -12.83 6.42
N LEU A 55 -0.72 -11.56 6.58
CA LEU A 55 -0.28 -10.47 5.72
C LEU A 55 0.90 -9.78 6.39
N CYS A 56 2.08 -9.86 5.79
CA CYS A 56 3.27 -9.13 6.20
C CYS A 56 3.47 -7.91 5.29
N MET A 57 3.76 -6.76 5.87
CA MET A 57 4.03 -5.53 5.11
C MET A 57 5.25 -4.83 5.68
N ASP A 58 6.21 -4.54 4.81
CA ASP A 58 7.32 -3.62 5.05
C ASP A 58 6.87 -2.21 4.67
N THR A 59 6.88 -1.29 5.64
CA THR A 59 6.36 0.07 5.48
C THR A 59 7.41 1.04 4.96
N GLY A 60 8.02 0.73 3.82
CA GLY A 60 9.04 1.57 3.18
C GLY A 60 8.48 2.90 2.66
N TYR A 61 9.35 3.93 2.62
CA TYR A 61 8.98 5.26 2.14
C TYR A 61 8.83 5.35 0.61
N LEU A 62 9.70 4.67 -0.13
CA LEU A 62 9.70 4.62 -1.61
C LEU A 62 9.15 3.31 -2.15
N HIS A 63 9.42 2.22 -1.45
CA HIS A 63 9.04 0.87 -1.84
C HIS A 63 8.32 0.24 -0.67
N ILE A 64 7.16 -0.32 -0.92
CA ILE A 64 6.36 -1.03 0.07
C ILE A 64 6.37 -2.50 -0.31
N GLY A 65 6.99 -3.34 0.50
CA GLY A 65 6.97 -4.78 0.35
C GLY A 65 5.71 -5.37 0.99
N THR A 66 5.05 -6.30 0.30
CA THR A 66 3.87 -6.98 0.85
C THR A 66 3.93 -8.46 0.52
N SER A 67 3.75 -9.32 1.52
CA SER A 67 3.68 -10.77 1.35
C SER A 67 2.46 -11.32 2.07
N VAL A 68 1.79 -12.29 1.46
CA VAL A 68 0.69 -13.03 2.06
C VAL A 68 1.08 -14.50 2.11
N LYS A 69 1.21 -15.04 3.32
CA LYS A 69 1.72 -16.39 3.56
C LYS A 69 0.86 -17.18 4.55
N SER A 70 0.91 -18.50 4.45
CA SER A 70 0.56 -19.43 5.50
C SER A 70 1.83 -20.11 6.00
N GLU A 71 1.72 -21.03 6.96
CA GLU A 71 2.89 -21.79 7.47
C GLU A 71 3.70 -22.50 6.36
N LYS A 72 3.05 -22.91 5.28
CA LYS A 72 3.66 -23.73 4.23
C LYS A 72 3.80 -23.06 2.87
N HIS A 73 3.03 -22.01 2.60
CA HIS A 73 2.95 -21.42 1.26
C HIS A 73 2.87 -19.90 1.30
N GLU A 74 3.58 -19.27 0.38
CA GLU A 74 3.40 -17.86 0.03
C GLU A 74 2.44 -17.76 -1.15
N TYR A 75 1.37 -16.99 -0.97
CA TYR A 75 0.31 -16.81 -1.97
C TYR A 75 0.50 -15.57 -2.82
N LEU A 76 1.04 -14.52 -2.23
CA LEU A 76 1.23 -13.22 -2.88
C LEU A 76 2.52 -12.59 -2.36
N GLY A 77 3.38 -12.15 -3.28
CA GLY A 77 4.50 -11.27 -3.01
C GLY A 77 4.43 -10.10 -3.98
N VAL A 78 4.30 -8.87 -3.49
CA VAL A 78 4.18 -7.66 -4.29
C VAL A 78 5.04 -6.56 -3.71
N GLN A 79 5.75 -5.86 -4.58
CA GLN A 79 6.38 -4.58 -4.27
C GLN A 79 5.57 -3.47 -4.93
N ILE A 80 5.30 -2.42 -4.18
CA ILE A 80 4.58 -1.23 -4.63
C ILE A 80 5.54 -0.06 -4.56
N ASP A 81 5.79 0.57 -5.68
CA ASP A 81 6.63 1.76 -5.76
C ASP A 81 5.75 3.00 -5.56
N THR A 82 6.12 3.83 -4.59
CA THR A 82 5.43 5.08 -4.32
C THR A 82 5.89 6.17 -5.28
N LEU A 83 5.14 7.27 -5.39
CA LEU A 83 5.50 8.40 -6.23
C LEU A 83 6.80 9.06 -5.74
N THR A 84 7.78 9.18 -6.63
CA THR A 84 9.10 9.79 -6.35
C THR A 84 9.23 11.20 -6.89
N ASP A 85 8.40 11.58 -7.87
CA ASP A 85 8.48 12.84 -8.62
C ASP A 85 7.57 13.95 -8.06
N GLU A 86 6.98 13.75 -6.89
CA GLU A 86 6.06 14.71 -6.24
C GLU A 86 6.72 16.08 -6.04
N LYS A 87 7.98 16.11 -5.59
CA LYS A 87 8.73 17.35 -5.38
C LYS A 87 8.93 18.13 -6.68
N GLN A 88 9.35 17.43 -7.74
CA GLN A 88 9.58 18.06 -9.06
C GLN A 88 8.27 18.62 -9.64
N LYS A 89 7.18 17.86 -9.57
CA LYS A 89 5.85 18.30 -10.00
C LYS A 89 5.37 19.52 -9.21
N HIS A 90 5.59 19.53 -7.91
CA HIS A 90 5.22 20.65 -7.06
C HIS A 90 6.01 21.92 -7.41
N ASP A 91 7.32 21.81 -7.64
CA ASP A 91 8.18 22.92 -8.03
C ASP A 91 7.82 23.44 -9.42
N ALA A 92 7.54 22.57 -10.38
CA ALA A 92 7.04 22.96 -11.70
C ALA A 92 5.71 23.73 -11.59
N CYS A 93 4.76 23.24 -10.82
CA CYS A 93 3.49 23.93 -10.55
C CYS A 93 3.69 25.30 -9.88
N ARG A 94 4.69 25.41 -8.99
CA ARG A 94 5.07 26.67 -8.34
C ARG A 94 5.65 27.66 -9.34
N MET A 95 6.52 27.19 -10.24
CA MET A 95 7.11 27.98 -11.32
C MET A 95 6.04 28.50 -12.28
N TYR A 96 5.12 27.64 -12.76
CA TYR A 96 4.01 28.05 -13.64
C TYR A 96 3.08 29.07 -12.98
N ARG A 97 2.79 28.92 -11.70
CA ARG A 97 1.99 29.89 -10.93
C ARG A 97 2.71 31.25 -10.81
N ARG A 98 4.05 31.23 -10.64
CA ARG A 98 4.87 32.47 -10.60
C ARG A 98 4.86 33.17 -11.96
N GLN A 99 5.11 32.47 -13.06
CA GLN A 99 5.06 33.01 -14.41
C GLN A 99 3.69 33.59 -14.77
N ARG A 100 2.60 32.89 -14.43
CA ARG A 100 1.25 33.39 -14.68
C ARG A 100 0.97 34.69 -13.91
N ARG A 101 1.45 34.82 -12.70
CA ARG A 101 1.30 36.04 -11.89
C ARG A 101 2.06 37.22 -12.46
N SER A 102 3.27 37.02 -12.97
CA SER A 102 4.08 38.09 -13.55
C SER A 102 3.55 38.56 -14.92
N ARG A 103 2.93 37.67 -15.70
CA ARG A 103 2.40 38.01 -17.04
C ARG A 103 1.03 38.69 -17.01
N LYS A 104 0.11 38.20 -16.20
CA LYS A 104 -1.31 38.62 -16.27
C LYS A 104 -1.72 39.65 -15.23
N ARG A 105 -1.17 39.58 -14.04
CA ARG A 105 -1.49 40.50 -12.94
C ARG A 105 -0.38 40.49 -11.93
N TYR A 106 0.19 41.66 -11.63
CA TYR A 106 1.04 41.78 -10.47
C TYR A 106 0.24 41.50 -9.20
N ARG A 107 0.69 40.56 -8.44
CA ARG A 107 0.16 40.26 -7.10
C ARG A 107 1.35 40.18 -6.15
N GLN A 108 1.19 40.81 -5.02
CA GLN A 108 2.19 40.75 -3.95
C GLN A 108 2.51 39.28 -3.58
N SER A 109 3.77 39.01 -3.26
CA SER A 109 4.19 37.69 -2.80
C SER A 109 3.42 37.27 -1.56
N ARG A 110 2.94 36.05 -1.54
CA ARG A 110 2.31 35.46 -0.36
C ARG A 110 3.35 34.62 0.38
N PHE A 111 3.58 34.96 1.62
CA PHE A 111 4.43 34.17 2.50
C PHE A 111 3.61 33.05 3.14
N ASN A 112 4.25 31.91 3.42
CA ASN A 112 3.58 30.76 4.04
C ASN A 112 3.55 30.93 5.57
N ASN A 113 2.80 31.92 6.03
CA ASN A 113 2.64 32.23 7.46
C ASN A 113 1.47 31.47 8.12
N ARG A 114 1.12 30.30 7.59
CA ARG A 114 0.02 29.51 8.14
C ARG A 114 0.44 28.84 9.44
N LYS A 115 -0.30 29.08 10.52
CA LYS A 115 -0.28 28.21 11.69
C LYS A 115 -0.94 26.87 11.29
N ARG A 116 -0.28 25.79 11.59
CA ARG A 116 -0.81 24.44 11.40
C ARG A 116 -1.43 23.98 12.72
N SER A 117 -2.53 23.25 12.64
CA SER A 117 -3.14 22.62 13.82
C SER A 117 -2.22 21.53 14.37
N ASP A 118 -2.37 21.23 15.65
CA ASP A 118 -1.67 20.10 16.26
C ASP A 118 -2.04 18.81 15.52
N GLY A 119 -1.06 17.93 15.31
CA GLY A 119 -1.25 16.70 14.55
C GLY A 119 -1.37 16.86 13.02
N TRP A 120 -1.11 18.06 12.48
CA TRP A 120 -1.13 18.25 11.04
C TRP A 120 -0.02 17.45 10.34
N ILE A 121 -0.41 16.64 9.37
CA ILE A 121 0.49 15.86 8.52
C ILE A 121 0.54 16.50 7.13
N ALA A 122 1.73 16.52 6.51
CA ALA A 122 1.87 17.01 5.14
C ALA A 122 1.05 16.13 4.17
N PRO A 123 0.33 16.73 3.18
CA PRO A 123 -0.50 15.96 2.24
C PRO A 123 0.24 14.84 1.51
N SER A 124 1.53 15.00 1.24
CA SER A 124 2.36 13.94 0.64
C SER A 124 2.57 12.74 1.58
N LEU A 125 2.74 12.99 2.88
CA LEU A 125 2.84 11.92 3.88
C LEU A 125 1.48 11.26 4.12
N GLU A 126 0.42 12.05 4.13
CA GLU A 126 -0.94 11.53 4.23
C GLU A 126 -1.27 10.61 3.05
N HIS A 127 -0.94 11.03 1.83
CA HIS A 127 -1.08 10.19 0.65
C HIS A 127 -0.30 8.87 0.76
N LYS A 128 0.95 8.91 1.24
CA LYS A 128 1.74 7.68 1.45
C LYS A 128 1.10 6.76 2.50
N LYS A 129 0.68 7.31 3.63
CA LYS A 129 -0.09 6.56 4.64
C LYS A 129 -1.33 5.88 4.02
N ASP A 130 -2.07 6.62 3.19
CA ASP A 130 -3.28 6.11 2.55
C ASP A 130 -2.98 4.96 1.56
N ILE A 131 -1.84 4.98 0.86
CA ILE A 131 -1.41 3.88 0.00
C ILE A 131 -1.25 2.60 0.81
N HIS A 132 -0.59 2.65 1.98
CA HIS A 132 -0.45 1.47 2.86
C HIS A 132 -1.81 0.93 3.30
N ILE A 133 -2.69 1.81 3.80
CA ILE A 133 -4.02 1.42 4.28
C ILE A 133 -4.87 0.82 3.14
N GLN A 134 -4.83 1.44 1.95
CA GLN A 134 -5.57 0.94 0.79
C GLN A 134 -5.03 -0.42 0.31
N THR A 135 -3.71 -0.62 0.36
CA THR A 135 -3.10 -1.90 -0.01
C THR A 135 -3.54 -3.01 0.93
N ILE A 136 -3.45 -2.79 2.24
CA ILE A 136 -3.95 -3.73 3.25
C ILE A 136 -5.42 -4.04 3.00
N SER A 137 -6.25 -3.01 2.84
CA SER A 137 -7.69 -3.16 2.62
C SER A 137 -8.01 -3.97 1.35
N ARG A 138 -7.28 -3.73 0.25
CA ARG A 138 -7.47 -4.48 -1.00
C ARG A 138 -7.15 -5.97 -0.84
N ILE A 139 -6.05 -6.29 -0.15
CA ILE A 139 -5.62 -7.67 0.08
C ILE A 139 -6.59 -8.36 1.04
N CYS A 140 -6.94 -7.72 2.16
CA CYS A 140 -7.92 -8.25 3.12
C CYS A 140 -9.30 -8.47 2.49
N ASN A 141 -9.68 -7.67 1.51
CA ASN A 141 -10.92 -7.85 0.77
C ASN A 141 -10.89 -9.02 -0.23
N ALA A 142 -9.71 -9.45 -0.66
CA ALA A 142 -9.56 -10.53 -1.63
C ALA A 142 -9.23 -11.88 -1.00
N MET A 143 -8.50 -11.90 0.13
CA MET A 143 -7.96 -13.11 0.76
C MET A 143 -8.41 -13.21 2.22
N PRO A 144 -8.49 -14.43 2.78
CA PRO A 144 -8.91 -14.69 4.16
C PRO A 144 -7.76 -14.41 5.15
N ILE A 145 -7.39 -13.15 5.31
CA ILE A 145 -6.33 -12.74 6.22
C ILE A 145 -6.80 -12.87 7.67
N THR A 146 -6.00 -13.56 8.48
CA THR A 146 -6.24 -13.75 9.91
C THR A 146 -5.41 -12.80 10.75
N ASN A 147 -4.14 -12.60 10.36
CA ASN A 147 -3.19 -11.76 11.08
C ASN A 147 -2.52 -10.76 10.14
N ILE A 148 -2.18 -9.59 10.68
CA ILE A 148 -1.45 -8.55 9.95
C ILE A 148 -0.20 -8.22 10.75
N THR A 149 0.97 -8.36 10.14
CA THR A 149 2.27 -8.00 10.70
C THR A 149 2.85 -6.84 9.91
N LEU A 150 3.16 -5.75 10.60
CA LEU A 150 3.78 -4.57 10.01
C LEU A 150 5.23 -4.47 10.49
N GLU A 151 6.17 -4.39 9.57
CA GLU A 151 7.55 -4.06 9.88
C GLU A 151 7.67 -2.53 9.96
N MET A 152 8.04 -2.03 11.15
CA MET A 152 8.25 -0.61 11.38
C MET A 152 9.70 -0.39 11.75
N GLY A 153 10.46 0.23 10.84
CA GLY A 153 11.85 0.63 11.10
C GLY A 153 11.88 1.87 11.99
N ASN A 154 12.31 1.70 13.23
CA ASN A 154 12.69 2.81 14.11
C ASN A 154 14.19 3.10 13.92
N PHE A 155 14.52 3.91 12.93
CA PHE A 155 15.90 4.39 12.75
C PHE A 155 16.03 5.79 13.37
N ASP A 156 16.72 5.86 14.49
CA ASP A 156 17.20 7.13 15.00
C ASP A 156 18.44 7.56 14.17
N THR A 157 18.17 8.33 13.11
CA THR A 157 19.22 8.82 12.21
C THR A 157 20.23 9.73 12.91
N GLN A 158 19.88 10.34 14.03
CA GLN A 158 20.78 11.20 14.82
C GLN A 158 21.76 10.34 15.62
N VAL A 159 21.27 9.26 16.22
CA VAL A 159 22.10 8.27 16.92
C VAL A 159 23.07 7.59 15.94
N LEU A 160 22.60 7.17 14.77
CA LEU A 160 23.45 6.54 13.76
C LEU A 160 24.56 7.49 13.28
N LYS A 161 24.22 8.75 12.97
CA LYS A 161 25.23 9.76 12.59
C LYS A 161 26.21 10.06 13.70
N ALA A 162 25.75 10.14 14.96
CA ALA A 162 26.63 10.35 16.11
C ALA A 162 27.61 9.19 16.29
N LEU A 163 27.16 7.95 16.05
CA LEU A 163 28.02 6.77 16.09
C LEU A 163 29.05 6.75 14.95
N GLU A 164 28.67 7.09 13.73
CA GLU A 164 29.59 7.20 12.57
C GLU A 164 30.65 8.30 12.77
N GLU A 165 30.24 9.43 13.34
CA GLU A 165 31.11 10.60 13.55
C GLU A 165 31.84 10.59 14.92
N ASN A 166 31.70 9.52 15.71
CA ASN A 166 32.26 9.39 17.09
C ASN A 166 31.89 10.60 18.00
N ARG A 167 30.69 11.15 17.81
CA ARG A 167 30.15 12.24 18.64
C ARG A 167 29.36 11.70 19.83
N PRO A 168 29.21 12.49 20.91
CA PRO A 168 28.34 12.11 22.01
C PRO A 168 26.89 11.95 21.51
N LEU A 169 26.19 10.91 22.02
CA LEU A 169 24.81 10.63 21.67
C LEU A 169 23.90 11.81 22.03
N PRO A 170 22.94 12.17 21.19
CA PRO A 170 21.97 13.21 21.50
C PRO A 170 21.16 12.79 22.75
N GLN A 171 21.07 13.68 23.71
CA GLN A 171 20.18 13.48 24.86
C GLN A 171 18.76 13.75 24.39
N GLY A 172 17.87 12.73 24.53
CA GLY A 172 16.45 12.81 24.20
C GLY A 172 15.63 13.72 25.10
#